data_2d895dc3f384b4f51fdaf37e3ae9fc5e
#
_entry.id   2d895dc3f384b4f51fdaf37e3ae9fc5e
#
_cell.length_a   1.000
_cell.length_b   1.000
_cell.length_c   1.000
_cell.angle_alpha   90.00
_cell.angle_beta   90.00
_cell.angle_gamma   90.00
#
_symmetry.space_group_name_H-M   'P 1'
#
loop_
_entity.id
_entity.type
_entity.pdbx_description
1 polymer ?
#
loop_
_entity_poly.entity_id
_entity_poly.type
_entity_poly.pdbx_seq_one_letter_code
_entity_poly.pdbx_strand_id
1 'polypeptide(L)'
;MSDNNYNTAQEFLDLIKKSRKGKFKIYIGMSVGVGKTYRMLQEAHTLLRNGIDVKIGYIETHNREETQALLEGLPVIPRRKLFYKGKELDELDMQAVISLRPEVVIIDELAHTNIGGRKNNKRWQDVIDILHAGINVIS
;
A
#
# COMPACT_ATOMS: atom_id res chain seq x y z
N MET A 1 -9.31 15.37 14.02
CA MET A 1 -10.02 16.05 12.98
C MET A 1 -10.45 15.08 11.90
N SER A 2 -11.61 14.48 12.15
CA SER A 2 -12.18 13.49 11.26
C SER A 2 -12.49 14.06 9.87
N ASP A 3 -12.83 15.35 9.81
CA ASP A 3 -13.20 16.00 8.55
C ASP A 3 -12.06 16.07 7.55
N ASN A 4 -10.82 16.31 8.05
CA ASN A 4 -9.64 16.36 7.18
C ASN A 4 -9.35 15.01 6.56
N ASN A 5 -9.51 13.93 7.31
CA ASN A 5 -9.28 12.57 6.78
C ASN A 5 -10.33 12.20 5.74
N TYR A 6 -11.58 12.56 5.97
CA TYR A 6 -12.65 12.30 5.02
C TYR A 6 -12.43 13.07 3.73
N ASN A 7 -12.10 14.35 3.82
CA ASN A 7 -11.86 15.19 2.64
C ASN A 7 -10.66 14.69 1.85
N THR A 8 -9.60 14.23 2.54
CA THR A 8 -8.41 13.70 1.88
C THR A 8 -8.73 12.43 1.10
N ALA A 9 -9.50 11.53 1.70
CA ALA A 9 -9.91 10.29 1.03
C ALA A 9 -10.81 10.60 -0.18
N GLN A 10 -11.72 11.55 -0.04
CA GLN A 10 -12.62 11.95 -1.12
C GLN A 10 -11.86 12.60 -2.27
N GLU A 11 -10.90 13.46 -1.96
CA GLU A 11 -10.05 14.09 -2.98
C GLU A 11 -9.27 13.05 -3.79
N PHE A 12 -8.68 12.06 -3.09
CA PHE A 12 -7.94 11.00 -3.76
C PHE A 12 -8.87 10.15 -4.63
N LEU A 13 -10.05 9.83 -4.13
CA LEU A 13 -11.06 9.09 -4.88
C LEU A 13 -11.44 9.84 -6.18
N ASP A 14 -11.63 11.14 -6.10
CA ASP A 14 -11.94 11.96 -7.27
C ASP A 14 -10.82 11.95 -8.30
N LEU A 15 -9.57 12.00 -7.84
CA LEU A 15 -8.40 11.92 -8.72
C LEU A 15 -8.34 10.58 -9.44
N ILE A 16 -8.61 9.49 -8.74
CA ILE A 16 -8.63 8.15 -9.32
C ILE A 16 -9.69 8.08 -10.44
N LYS A 17 -10.86 8.63 -10.21
CA LYS A 17 -11.96 8.63 -11.18
C LYS A 17 -11.67 9.46 -12.42
N LYS A 18 -10.85 10.50 -12.29
CA LYS A 18 -10.57 11.44 -13.36
C LYS A 18 -9.35 11.11 -14.20
N SER A 19 -8.46 10.29 -13.70
CA SER A 19 -7.17 10.04 -14.34
C SER A 19 -6.93 8.56 -14.56
N ARG A 20 -6.34 8.22 -15.71
CA ARG A 20 -5.91 6.84 -16.04
C ARG A 20 -4.47 6.58 -15.64
N LYS A 21 -3.72 7.60 -15.24
CA LYS A 21 -2.35 7.45 -14.76
C LYS A 21 -2.36 7.16 -13.27
N GLY A 22 -1.42 6.36 -12.80
CA GLY A 22 -1.27 6.07 -11.39
C GLY A 22 -1.04 7.32 -10.57
N LYS A 23 -1.77 7.46 -9.47
CA LYS A 23 -1.64 8.55 -8.53
C LYS A 23 -0.99 8.04 -7.25
N PHE A 24 -0.15 8.86 -6.68
CA PHE A 24 0.56 8.54 -5.47
C PHE A 24 0.09 9.41 -4.32
N LYS A 25 -0.31 8.78 -3.22
CA LYS A 25 -0.66 9.46 -1.98
C LYS A 25 0.24 8.94 -0.87
N ILE A 26 0.92 9.85 -0.20
CA ILE A 26 1.81 9.50 0.88
C ILE A 26 1.35 10.14 2.19
N TYR A 27 1.37 9.38 3.26
CA TYR A 27 1.14 9.88 4.60
C TYR A 27 2.48 10.27 5.22
N ILE A 28 2.62 11.56 5.59
CA ILE A 28 3.86 12.12 6.10
C ILE A 28 3.62 12.77 7.46
N GLY A 29 4.70 12.89 8.25
CA GLY A 29 4.67 13.68 9.48
C GLY A 29 4.01 13.00 10.66
N MET A 30 3.70 11.73 10.52
CA MET A 30 3.16 10.96 11.62
C MET A 30 4.29 10.31 12.42
N SER A 31 4.08 10.17 13.72
CA SER A 31 5.02 9.37 14.51
C SER A 31 5.07 7.95 13.97
N VAL A 32 6.27 7.39 14.01
CA VAL A 32 6.53 6.07 13.45
C VAL A 32 5.53 5.04 13.97
N GLY A 33 4.90 4.33 13.05
CA GLY A 33 4.10 3.15 13.34
C GLY A 33 2.60 3.40 13.36
N VAL A 34 2.04 3.55 14.53
CA VAL A 34 0.61 3.34 14.79
C VAL A 34 -0.36 4.19 13.96
N GLY A 35 -0.16 5.50 13.99
CA GLY A 35 -1.13 6.41 13.40
C GLY A 35 -1.19 6.32 11.89
N LYS A 36 -0.05 6.20 11.25
CA LYS A 36 0.06 6.15 9.79
C LYS A 36 -0.61 4.91 9.23
N THR A 37 -0.21 3.73 9.70
CA THR A 37 -0.74 2.47 9.20
C THR A 37 -2.23 2.36 9.45
N TYR A 38 -2.67 2.74 10.64
CA TYR A 38 -4.08 2.74 10.99
C TYR A 38 -4.90 3.58 10.01
N ARG A 39 -4.43 4.81 9.72
CA ARG A 39 -5.13 5.71 8.80
C ARG A 39 -5.15 5.19 7.37
N MET A 40 -4.06 4.60 6.92
CA MET A 40 -3.99 4.01 5.59
C MET A 40 -5.03 2.89 5.43
N LEU A 41 -5.18 2.06 6.44
CA LEU A 41 -6.16 0.98 6.43
C LEU A 41 -7.59 1.51 6.52
N GLN A 42 -7.85 2.56 7.29
CA GLN A 42 -9.15 3.21 7.30
C GLN A 42 -9.52 3.76 5.94
N GLU A 43 -8.58 4.39 5.27
CA GLU A 43 -8.80 4.90 3.91
C GLU A 43 -9.06 3.76 2.93
N ALA A 44 -8.35 2.65 3.06
CA ALA A 44 -8.58 1.47 2.23
C ALA A 44 -10.02 0.98 2.35
N HIS A 45 -10.55 0.92 3.56
CA HIS A 45 -11.95 0.55 3.77
C HIS A 45 -12.91 1.55 3.13
N THR A 46 -12.62 2.83 3.23
CA THR A 46 -13.45 3.87 2.59
C THR A 46 -13.48 3.69 1.07
N LEU A 47 -12.33 3.47 0.46
CA LEU A 47 -12.24 3.23 -0.98
C LEU A 47 -12.99 1.97 -1.39
N LEU A 48 -12.82 0.90 -0.62
CA LEU A 48 -13.49 -0.36 -0.91
C LEU A 48 -15.01 -0.21 -0.86
N ARG A 49 -15.52 0.52 0.14
CA ARG A 49 -16.96 0.79 0.24
C ARG A 49 -17.48 1.62 -0.93
N ASN A 50 -16.62 2.37 -1.60
CA ASN A 50 -16.98 3.14 -2.78
C ASN A 50 -16.78 2.37 -4.09
N GLY A 51 -16.60 1.06 -4.02
CA GLY A 51 -16.50 0.21 -5.18
C GLY A 51 -15.13 0.21 -5.87
N ILE A 52 -14.10 0.74 -5.20
CA ILE A 52 -12.74 0.75 -5.73
C ILE A 52 -12.05 -0.58 -5.43
N ASP A 53 -11.38 -1.14 -6.43
CA ASP A 53 -10.58 -2.36 -6.25
C ASP A 53 -9.29 -2.02 -5.51
N VAL A 54 -9.33 -2.14 -4.19
CA VAL A 54 -8.19 -1.86 -3.30
C VAL A 54 -7.59 -3.17 -2.83
N LYS A 55 -6.27 -3.27 -2.91
CA LYS A 55 -5.54 -4.43 -2.38
C LYS A 55 -4.38 -3.99 -1.51
N ILE A 56 -4.07 -4.82 -0.53
CA ILE A 56 -2.91 -4.61 0.33
C ILE A 56 -1.72 -5.28 -0.33
N GLY A 57 -0.70 -4.49 -0.69
CA GLY A 57 0.53 -5.03 -1.24
C GLY A 57 1.55 -5.34 -0.15
N TYR A 58 1.73 -4.42 0.78
CA TYR A 58 2.61 -4.61 1.93
C TYR A 58 2.21 -3.68 3.06
N ILE A 59 1.93 -4.23 4.22
CA ILE A 59 1.62 -3.49 5.44
C ILE A 59 2.36 -4.12 6.61
N GLU A 60 2.95 -3.30 7.45
CA GLU A 60 3.56 -3.73 8.70
C GLU A 60 2.71 -3.24 9.88
N THR A 61 2.08 -4.17 10.57
CA THR A 61 1.20 -3.84 11.70
C THR A 61 1.93 -3.77 13.03
N HIS A 62 3.19 -4.24 13.07
CA HIS A 62 3.98 -4.35 14.31
C HIS A 62 3.25 -5.14 15.41
N ASN A 63 2.45 -6.13 15.02
CA ASN A 63 1.66 -6.99 15.91
C ASN A 63 0.67 -6.22 16.78
N ARG A 64 0.21 -5.07 16.34
CA ARG A 64 -0.79 -4.29 17.07
C ARG A 64 -2.18 -4.79 16.73
N GLU A 65 -2.92 -5.20 17.76
CA GLU A 65 -4.23 -5.81 17.57
C GLU A 65 -5.20 -4.90 16.82
N GLU A 66 -5.22 -3.61 17.18
CA GLU A 66 -6.13 -2.65 16.56
C GLU A 66 -5.86 -2.50 15.07
N THR A 67 -4.60 -2.45 14.69
CA THR A 67 -4.20 -2.32 13.30
C THR A 67 -4.46 -3.61 12.54
N GLN A 68 -4.15 -4.76 13.15
CA GLN A 68 -4.43 -6.05 12.52
C GLN A 68 -5.92 -6.27 12.28
N ALA A 69 -6.77 -5.81 13.21
CA ALA A 69 -8.21 -5.92 13.06
C ALA A 69 -8.71 -5.16 11.82
N LEU A 70 -8.06 -4.06 11.46
CA LEU A 70 -8.43 -3.29 10.27
C LEU A 70 -8.07 -4.00 8.96
N LEU A 71 -7.18 -5.00 9.00
CA LEU A 71 -6.89 -5.78 7.80
C LEU A 71 -8.05 -6.69 7.39
N GLU A 72 -8.93 -7.02 8.31
CA GLU A 72 -10.07 -7.89 8.02
C GLU A 72 -10.97 -7.24 6.96
N GLY A 73 -11.35 -8.04 5.98
CA GLY A 73 -12.21 -7.59 4.90
C GLY A 73 -11.48 -6.88 3.77
N LEU A 74 -10.17 -6.65 3.90
CA LEU A 74 -9.38 -6.07 2.82
C LEU A 74 -8.67 -7.16 2.04
N PRO A 75 -8.75 -7.16 0.70
CA PRO A 75 -8.01 -8.12 -0.11
C PRO A 75 -6.50 -7.88 0.03
N VAL A 76 -5.75 -8.97 0.20
CA VAL A 76 -4.31 -8.90 0.37
C VAL A 76 -3.62 -9.66 -0.76
N ILE A 77 -2.61 -9.04 -1.36
CA ILE A 77 -1.75 -9.71 -2.34
C ILE A 77 -0.68 -10.45 -1.54
N PRO A 78 -0.54 -11.76 -1.71
CA PRO A 78 0.47 -12.52 -0.96
C PRO A 78 1.86 -11.95 -1.18
N ARG A 79 2.64 -11.90 -0.10
CA ARG A 79 4.01 -11.43 -0.16
C ARG A 79 4.89 -12.47 -0.83
N ARG A 80 5.94 -12.01 -1.50
CA ARG A 80 6.97 -12.88 -2.05
C ARG A 80 7.87 -13.35 -0.92
N LYS A 81 8.03 -14.67 -0.80
CA LYS A 81 8.89 -15.25 0.23
C LYS A 81 10.26 -15.53 -0.34
N LEU A 82 11.29 -15.12 0.37
CA LEU A 82 12.68 -15.27 -0.02
C LEU A 82 13.49 -15.82 1.12
N PHE A 83 14.48 -16.68 0.78
CA PHE A 83 15.46 -17.12 1.76
C PHE A 83 16.71 -16.29 1.61
N TYR A 84 17.15 -15.69 2.70
CA TYR A 84 18.37 -14.89 2.74
C TYR A 84 19.11 -15.15 4.04
N LYS A 85 20.36 -15.60 3.92
CA LYS A 85 21.20 -15.93 5.06
C LYS A 85 20.51 -16.86 6.07
N GLY A 86 19.85 -17.89 5.57
CA GLY A 86 19.19 -18.90 6.39
C GLY A 86 17.86 -18.49 6.99
N LYS A 87 17.34 -17.32 6.66
CA LYS A 87 16.04 -16.84 7.16
C LYS A 87 15.06 -16.68 6.03
N GLU A 88 13.80 -17.01 6.29
CA GLU A 88 12.70 -16.72 5.39
C GLU A 88 12.25 -15.28 5.63
N LEU A 89 12.22 -14.48 4.56
CA LEU A 89 11.85 -13.08 4.61
C LEU A 89 10.72 -12.81 3.62
N ASP A 90 9.86 -11.86 3.97
CA ASP A 90 8.75 -11.46 3.14
C ASP A 90 9.07 -10.15 2.42
N GLU A 91 8.76 -10.10 1.13
CA GLU A 91 8.93 -8.91 0.31
C GLU A 91 7.64 -8.59 -0.45
N LEU A 92 7.47 -7.33 -0.79
CA LEU A 92 6.41 -6.92 -1.72
C LEU A 92 6.56 -7.69 -3.02
N ASP A 93 5.47 -8.29 -3.48
CA ASP A 93 5.47 -8.96 -4.79
C ASP A 93 5.00 -7.98 -5.86
N MET A 94 5.93 -7.20 -6.38
CA MET A 94 5.66 -6.20 -7.41
C MET A 94 5.05 -6.82 -8.67
N GLN A 95 5.54 -7.99 -9.07
CA GLN A 95 5.03 -8.68 -10.25
C GLN A 95 3.55 -9.05 -10.10
N ALA A 96 3.18 -9.55 -8.91
CA ALA A 96 1.79 -9.88 -8.63
C ALA A 96 0.91 -8.64 -8.64
N VAL A 97 1.38 -7.53 -8.06
CA VAL A 97 0.64 -6.25 -8.08
C VAL A 97 0.36 -5.82 -9.52
N ILE A 98 1.38 -5.82 -10.36
CA ILE A 98 1.25 -5.39 -11.75
C ILE A 98 0.35 -6.33 -12.53
N SER A 99 0.45 -7.64 -12.30
CA SER A 99 -0.38 -8.64 -12.98
C SER A 99 -1.85 -8.53 -12.60
N LEU A 100 -2.14 -8.31 -11.33
CA LEU A 100 -3.51 -8.18 -10.83
C LEU A 100 -4.15 -6.84 -11.18
N ARG A 101 -3.33 -5.80 -11.34
CA ARG A 101 -3.75 -4.45 -11.71
C ARG A 101 -4.91 -3.93 -10.85
N PRO A 102 -4.77 -3.88 -9.53
CA PRO A 102 -5.78 -3.23 -8.71
C PRO A 102 -5.89 -1.75 -9.05
N GLU A 103 -7.03 -1.13 -8.75
CA GLU A 103 -7.15 0.32 -8.93
C GLU A 103 -6.28 1.06 -7.94
N VAL A 104 -6.16 0.55 -6.71
CA VAL A 104 -5.34 1.10 -5.64
C VAL A 104 -4.62 -0.03 -4.93
N VAL A 105 -3.35 0.17 -4.63
CA VAL A 105 -2.58 -0.74 -3.80
C VAL A 105 -1.97 0.02 -2.62
N ILE A 106 -1.98 -0.59 -1.45
CA ILE A 106 -1.40 -0.03 -0.24
C ILE A 106 -0.03 -0.64 -0.04
N ILE A 107 1.01 0.20 0.02
CA ILE A 107 2.38 -0.27 0.18
C ILE A 107 3.07 0.59 1.23
N ASP A 108 3.43 -0.03 2.34
CA ASP A 108 4.11 0.63 3.44
C ASP A 108 5.64 0.50 3.32
N GLU A 109 6.34 1.28 4.13
CA GLU A 109 7.80 1.23 4.27
C GLU A 109 8.56 1.49 2.96
N LEU A 110 8.36 2.66 2.38
CA LEU A 110 9.00 3.06 1.12
C LEU A 110 10.54 3.05 1.18
N ALA A 111 11.10 3.30 2.35
CA ALA A 111 12.55 3.37 2.52
C ALA A 111 13.21 1.98 2.60
N HIS A 112 12.41 0.93 2.67
CA HIS A 112 12.92 -0.44 2.78
C HIS A 112 13.89 -0.77 1.63
N THR A 113 15.01 -1.40 1.97
CA THR A 113 15.94 -1.91 0.99
C THR A 113 15.57 -3.33 0.61
N ASN A 114 15.27 -3.55 -0.66
CA ASN A 114 14.88 -4.86 -1.15
C ASN A 114 16.06 -5.83 -1.07
N ILE A 115 15.72 -7.09 -0.81
CA ILE A 115 16.73 -8.15 -0.74
C ILE A 115 17.25 -8.44 -2.15
N GLY A 116 18.53 -8.76 -2.24
CA GLY A 116 19.25 -8.94 -3.51
C GLY A 116 18.58 -9.87 -4.51
N GLY A 117 18.89 -9.69 -5.78
CA GLY A 117 18.31 -10.46 -6.88
C GLY A 117 17.03 -9.86 -7.44
N ARG A 118 16.60 -8.73 -6.94
CA ARG A 118 15.41 -8.03 -7.43
C ARG A 118 15.80 -6.97 -8.46
N LYS A 119 14.82 -6.59 -9.29
CA LYS A 119 14.99 -5.53 -10.29
C LYS A 119 15.41 -4.21 -9.66
N ASN A 120 14.76 -3.85 -8.54
CA ASN A 120 14.98 -2.57 -7.86
C ASN A 120 15.61 -2.78 -6.48
N ASN A 121 16.49 -1.86 -6.07
CA ASN A 121 17.14 -1.91 -4.77
C ASN A 121 16.23 -1.41 -3.64
N LYS A 122 15.37 -0.46 -3.92
CA LYS A 122 14.50 0.16 -2.92
C LYS A 122 13.03 -0.03 -3.24
N ARG A 123 12.21 -0.15 -2.20
CA ARG A 123 10.77 -0.33 -2.37
C ARG A 123 10.14 0.87 -3.10
N TRP A 124 10.60 2.08 -2.86
CA TRP A 124 10.05 3.23 -3.55
C TRP A 124 10.25 3.14 -5.07
N GLN A 125 11.30 2.46 -5.52
CA GLN A 125 11.52 2.22 -6.94
C GLN A 125 10.48 1.26 -7.51
N ASP A 126 10.12 0.24 -6.73
CA ASP A 126 9.01 -0.65 -7.10
C ASP A 126 7.70 0.14 -7.23
N VAL A 127 7.47 1.08 -6.33
CA VAL A 127 6.27 1.93 -6.37
C VAL A 127 6.24 2.77 -7.64
N ILE A 128 7.38 3.31 -8.06
CA ILE A 128 7.45 4.06 -9.32
C ILE A 128 7.03 3.18 -10.51
N ASP A 129 7.51 1.95 -10.55
CA ASP A 129 7.13 1.01 -11.62
C ASP A 129 5.64 0.70 -11.59
N ILE A 130 5.08 0.54 -10.40
CA ILE A 130 3.64 0.29 -10.22
C ILE A 130 2.82 1.50 -10.71
N LEU A 131 3.26 2.71 -10.37
CA LEU A 131 2.61 3.93 -10.84
C LEU A 131 2.65 4.06 -12.36
N HIS A 132 3.78 3.70 -12.97
CA HIS A 132 3.91 3.71 -14.44
C HIS A 132 2.99 2.69 -15.09
N ALA A 133 2.63 1.63 -14.38
CA ALA A 133 1.65 0.66 -14.87
C ALA A 133 0.20 1.16 -14.77
N GLY A 134 -0.02 2.35 -14.25
CA GLY A 134 -1.34 2.96 -14.14
C GLY A 134 -2.08 2.61 -12.86
N ILE A 135 -1.40 2.07 -11.87
CA ILE A 135 -1.99 1.68 -10.58
C ILE A 135 -1.76 2.80 -9.56
N ASN A 136 -2.80 3.15 -8.82
CA ASN A 136 -2.69 4.17 -7.78
C ASN A 136 -2.10 3.55 -6.52
N VAL A 137 -1.27 4.31 -5.80
CA VAL A 137 -0.56 3.82 -4.62
C VAL A 137 -0.80 4.74 -3.42
N ILE A 138 -1.11 4.13 -2.28
CA ILE A 138 -1.13 4.79 -0.98
C ILE A 138 0.03 4.22 -0.15
N SER A 139 0.82 5.12 0.41
CA SER A 139 1.95 4.71 1.23
C SER A 139 2.13 5.59 2.48
#